data_a903ad063d86f8c9037290dd9f6a9327
#
_entry.id   a903ad063d86f8c9037290dd9f6a9327
#
_cell.length_a   1.000
_cell.length_b   1.000
_cell.length_c   1.000
_cell.angle_alpha   90.00
_cell.angle_beta   90.00
_cell.angle_gamma   90.00
#
_symmetry.space_group_name_H-M   'P 1'
#
loop_
_entity.id
_entity.type
_entity.pdbx_description
1 polymer ?
#
loop_
_entity_poly.entity_id
_entity_poly.type
_entity_poly.pdbx_seq_one_letter_code
_entity_poly.pdbx_strand_id
1 'polypeptide(L)'
;MKRAAEHRFEEIVPDTNMSAFLRSMCEDYNALTETIDQTSKVHFPPNAQKRLRRFTASEASELIGVSTRYLGMIADEIELETERDGRNARSYSLSDMNTLRTALAEKAGYDTAKGIGYMPRRRDGDPMRVIALSNFKGGSAKSTTATHLAQHLALRGYRVLLLDLDPQGSASAMFGVPPEKTDDDATSYAFLRSEDPRSISEVALKTYFEGLDLVPGGRSLSYWEFDAPRVSVEAKYHQGQLLSRVAELNERLSSGSLNIEQSKTVKVEIAKLQQEVRDLWFDRAYFARLSWALQDVKDDYDIVVCDTAPNLGYVTNAAMFAADHLVVTIHPQWLDCESMAQYLYTYLRQQQEFELAMTSISGANYDVSKSLHYLITRHDTNSSPEALVIGMLRNHLSNVLHNIMVKSSAIAEAGTYQQSLYEADRGRFTRKTFERVMEAMKAVNQEIEHIITSSWGRK
;
A
#
# COMPACT_ATOMS: atom_id res chain seq x y z
N MET A 1 -21.17 -12.23 -11.02
CA MET A 1 -20.07 -13.06 -10.50
C MET A 1 -20.36 -14.55 -10.72
N LYS A 2 -20.28 -15.05 -11.96
CA LYS A 2 -20.42 -16.46 -12.32
C LYS A 2 -19.44 -16.77 -13.46
N ARG A 3 -18.13 -16.77 -13.18
CA ARG A 3 -17.07 -17.33 -14.03
C ARG A 3 -15.82 -17.58 -13.19
N ALA A 4 -15.91 -18.43 -12.16
CA ALA A 4 -14.79 -18.80 -11.31
C ALA A 4 -14.67 -20.33 -11.21
N ALA A 5 -14.62 -21.00 -12.36
CA ALA A 5 -14.37 -22.43 -12.42
C ALA A 5 -13.39 -22.80 -13.55
N GLU A 6 -12.74 -21.83 -14.17
CA GLU A 6 -11.75 -22.07 -15.23
C GLU A 6 -10.33 -21.80 -14.67
N HIS A 7 -9.36 -22.49 -15.23
CA HIS A 7 -7.97 -22.56 -14.78
C HIS A 7 -7.42 -21.19 -14.35
N ARG A 8 -6.63 -21.16 -13.28
CA ARG A 8 -6.02 -19.95 -12.70
C ARG A 8 -5.07 -19.26 -13.67
N PHE A 9 -4.49 -20.02 -14.59
CA PHE A 9 -3.58 -19.53 -15.62
C PHE A 9 -4.10 -19.92 -17.00
N GLU A 10 -3.82 -19.10 -18.01
CA GLU A 10 -4.09 -19.43 -19.41
C GLU A 10 -3.11 -20.50 -19.88
N GLU A 11 -3.63 -21.56 -20.52
CA GLU A 11 -2.80 -22.57 -21.15
C GLU A 11 -2.15 -22.00 -22.42
N ILE A 12 -0.83 -22.13 -22.53
CA ILE A 12 -0.10 -21.76 -23.73
C ILE A 12 0.00 -22.97 -24.66
N VAL A 13 -0.70 -22.89 -25.79
CA VAL A 13 -0.59 -23.93 -26.83
C VAL A 13 0.67 -23.65 -27.66
N PRO A 14 1.67 -24.57 -27.68
CA PRO A 14 2.87 -24.35 -28.47
C PRO A 14 2.55 -24.27 -29.97
N ASP A 15 3.02 -23.21 -30.62
CA ASP A 15 2.97 -23.10 -32.08
C ASP A 15 4.02 -24.02 -32.71
N THR A 16 3.69 -24.59 -33.89
CA THR A 16 4.59 -25.45 -34.69
C THR A 16 5.87 -24.73 -35.10
N ASN A 17 5.85 -23.40 -35.20
CA ASN A 17 6.99 -22.56 -35.56
C ASN A 17 7.87 -22.16 -34.37
N MET A 18 7.51 -22.53 -33.15
CA MET A 18 8.33 -22.21 -31.96
C MET A 18 9.64 -23.01 -31.99
N SER A 19 10.71 -22.37 -31.52
CA SER A 19 11.98 -23.04 -31.28
C SER A 19 11.84 -24.13 -30.20
N ALA A 20 12.75 -25.10 -30.16
CA ALA A 20 12.75 -26.13 -29.13
C ALA A 20 12.83 -25.53 -27.72
N PHE A 21 13.56 -24.42 -27.54
CA PHE A 21 13.66 -23.67 -26.29
C PHE A 21 12.29 -23.11 -25.84
N LEU A 22 11.57 -22.43 -26.74
CA LEU A 22 10.25 -21.87 -26.41
C LEU A 22 9.21 -22.96 -26.13
N ARG A 23 9.27 -24.09 -26.85
CA ARG A 23 8.41 -25.24 -26.55
C ARG A 23 8.64 -25.80 -25.15
N SER A 24 9.90 -26.01 -24.78
CA SER A 24 10.25 -26.47 -23.43
C SER A 24 9.73 -25.50 -22.36
N MET A 25 9.87 -24.19 -22.58
CA MET A 25 9.32 -23.19 -21.66
C MET A 25 7.78 -23.26 -21.54
N CYS A 26 7.05 -23.48 -22.65
CA CYS A 26 5.61 -23.66 -22.63
C CYS A 26 5.20 -24.91 -21.86
N GLU A 27 5.91 -26.02 -22.08
CA GLU A 27 5.67 -27.29 -21.37
C GLU A 27 5.88 -27.11 -19.85
N ASP A 28 7.01 -26.51 -19.45
CA ASP A 28 7.32 -26.24 -18.04
C ASP A 28 6.29 -25.29 -17.41
N TYR A 29 5.91 -24.22 -18.12
CA TYR A 29 4.89 -23.27 -17.67
C TYR A 29 3.55 -23.97 -17.45
N ASN A 30 3.06 -24.74 -18.44
CA ASN A 30 1.77 -25.44 -18.36
C ASN A 30 1.77 -26.47 -17.22
N ALA A 31 2.84 -27.27 -17.08
CA ALA A 31 2.96 -28.25 -16.01
C ALA A 31 2.96 -27.60 -14.61
N LEU A 32 3.70 -26.49 -14.46
CA LEU A 32 3.77 -25.74 -13.21
C LEU A 32 2.40 -25.12 -12.86
N THR A 33 1.76 -24.47 -13.83
CA THR A 33 0.48 -23.79 -13.62
C THR A 33 -0.64 -24.76 -13.34
N GLU A 34 -0.66 -25.93 -13.99
CA GLU A 34 -1.60 -27.01 -13.67
C GLU A 34 -1.43 -27.50 -12.23
N THR A 35 -0.18 -27.74 -11.80
CA THR A 35 0.13 -28.16 -10.42
C THR A 35 -0.31 -27.11 -9.39
N ILE A 36 -0.04 -25.82 -9.66
CA ILE A 36 -0.48 -24.72 -8.80
C ILE A 36 -2.01 -24.65 -8.74
N ASP A 37 -2.69 -24.80 -9.87
CA ASP A 37 -4.15 -24.75 -9.95
C ASP A 37 -4.81 -25.91 -9.18
N GLN A 38 -4.28 -27.13 -9.32
CA GLN A 38 -4.72 -28.32 -8.56
C GLN A 38 -4.48 -28.12 -7.05
N THR A 39 -3.32 -27.66 -6.64
CA THR A 39 -2.98 -27.41 -5.24
C THR A 39 -3.86 -26.29 -4.66
N SER A 40 -4.09 -25.23 -5.43
CA SER A 40 -4.98 -24.14 -5.02
C SER A 40 -6.41 -24.61 -4.82
N LYS A 41 -6.95 -25.49 -5.69
CA LYS A 41 -8.30 -26.03 -5.54
C LYS A 41 -8.47 -26.88 -4.27
N VAL A 42 -7.41 -27.53 -3.80
CA VAL A 42 -7.41 -28.29 -2.54
C VAL A 42 -7.45 -27.35 -1.33
N HIS A 43 -6.63 -26.30 -1.34
CA HIS A 43 -6.54 -25.35 -0.23
C HIS A 43 -7.63 -24.25 -0.26
N PHE A 44 -8.09 -23.90 -1.45
CA PHE A 44 -9.10 -22.88 -1.72
C PHE A 44 -10.15 -23.42 -2.71
N PRO A 45 -11.14 -24.20 -2.22
CA PRO A 45 -12.22 -24.67 -3.07
C PRO A 45 -12.86 -23.50 -3.85
N PRO A 46 -13.29 -23.70 -5.10
CA PRO A 46 -13.76 -22.62 -5.99
C PRO A 46 -14.91 -21.77 -5.43
N ASN A 47 -15.64 -22.30 -4.45
CA ASN A 47 -16.76 -21.63 -3.77
C ASN A 47 -16.40 -21.12 -2.36
N ALA A 48 -15.15 -21.28 -1.91
CA ALA A 48 -14.72 -20.81 -0.61
C ALA A 48 -14.62 -19.29 -0.64
N GLN A 49 -15.43 -18.63 0.18
CA GLN A 49 -15.28 -17.21 0.46
C GLN A 49 -14.40 -17.04 1.69
N LYS A 50 -13.35 -16.25 1.58
CA LYS A 50 -12.58 -15.84 2.75
C LYS A 50 -13.49 -15.06 3.71
N ARG A 51 -13.41 -15.41 4.99
CA ARG A 51 -14.13 -14.73 6.07
C ARG A 51 -13.18 -14.50 7.22
N LEU A 52 -13.27 -13.34 7.82
CA LEU A 52 -12.56 -13.08 9.07
C LEU A 52 -13.20 -13.95 10.18
N ARG A 53 -12.34 -14.58 10.99
CA ARG A 53 -12.80 -15.31 12.17
C ARG A 53 -13.50 -14.37 13.16
N ARG A 54 -14.30 -14.92 14.00
CA ARG A 54 -14.84 -14.19 15.14
C ARG A 54 -13.80 -14.13 16.27
N PHE A 55 -13.93 -13.14 17.11
CA PHE A 55 -13.04 -12.89 18.24
C PHE A 55 -13.73 -13.28 19.54
N THR A 56 -12.99 -13.91 20.45
CA THR A 56 -13.46 -14.16 21.79
C THR A 56 -13.65 -12.85 22.58
N ALA A 57 -14.46 -12.86 23.62
CA ALA A 57 -14.64 -11.68 24.46
C ALA A 57 -13.31 -11.13 25.04
N SER A 58 -12.34 -12.01 25.33
CA SER A 58 -11.01 -11.61 25.75
C SER A 58 -10.23 -10.88 24.65
N GLU A 59 -10.24 -11.40 23.42
CA GLU A 59 -9.56 -10.76 22.30
C GLU A 59 -10.22 -9.44 21.92
N ALA A 60 -11.54 -9.38 21.87
CA ALA A 60 -12.27 -8.15 21.58
C ALA A 60 -12.02 -7.08 22.66
N SER A 61 -12.00 -7.46 23.93
CA SER A 61 -11.71 -6.54 25.03
C SER A 61 -10.28 -6.00 24.99
N GLU A 62 -9.30 -6.83 24.64
CA GLU A 62 -7.89 -6.41 24.43
C GLU A 62 -7.78 -5.42 23.27
N LEU A 63 -8.39 -5.73 22.11
CA LEU A 63 -8.35 -4.90 20.91
C LEU A 63 -9.04 -3.54 21.08
N ILE A 64 -10.10 -3.48 21.90
CA ILE A 64 -10.84 -2.23 22.20
C ILE A 64 -10.20 -1.46 23.36
N GLY A 65 -9.46 -2.13 24.24
CA GLY A 65 -8.83 -1.52 25.41
C GLY A 65 -9.77 -1.38 26.60
N VAL A 66 -10.68 -2.35 26.82
CA VAL A 66 -11.61 -2.39 27.95
C VAL A 66 -11.58 -3.73 28.68
N SER A 67 -12.15 -3.82 29.88
CA SER A 67 -12.31 -5.13 30.51
C SER A 67 -13.42 -5.94 29.85
N THR A 68 -13.30 -7.27 29.83
CA THR A 68 -14.31 -8.19 29.28
C THR A 68 -15.70 -7.97 29.90
N ARG A 69 -15.75 -7.69 31.22
CA ARG A 69 -16.99 -7.39 31.92
C ARG A 69 -17.62 -6.10 31.40
N TYR A 70 -16.83 -5.04 31.22
CA TYR A 70 -17.33 -3.76 30.73
C TYR A 70 -17.77 -3.85 29.28
N LEU A 71 -17.04 -4.60 28.43
CA LEU A 71 -17.42 -4.90 27.06
C LEU A 71 -18.82 -5.56 27.01
N GLY A 72 -19.06 -6.56 27.86
CA GLY A 72 -20.36 -7.23 27.96
C GLY A 72 -21.48 -6.29 28.40
N MET A 73 -21.23 -5.42 29.37
CA MET A 73 -22.19 -4.41 29.81
C MET A 73 -22.58 -3.44 28.70
N ILE A 74 -21.61 -2.94 27.94
CA ILE A 74 -21.91 -2.05 26.80
C ILE A 74 -22.68 -2.79 25.70
N ALA A 75 -22.31 -4.03 25.39
CA ALA A 75 -23.05 -4.85 24.42
C ALA A 75 -24.53 -5.04 24.82
N ASP A 76 -24.81 -5.26 26.10
CA ASP A 76 -26.18 -5.36 26.62
C ASP A 76 -26.89 -4.01 26.58
N GLU A 77 -26.19 -2.91 26.92
CA GLU A 77 -26.77 -1.53 26.93
C GLU A 77 -27.22 -1.08 25.54
N ILE A 78 -26.47 -1.46 24.47
CA ILE A 78 -26.80 -1.12 23.08
C ILE A 78 -27.61 -2.22 22.37
N GLU A 79 -28.06 -3.23 23.10
CA GLU A 79 -28.85 -4.37 22.59
C GLU A 79 -28.13 -5.10 21.41
N LEU A 80 -26.80 -5.20 21.48
CA LEU A 80 -26.01 -5.83 20.42
C LEU A 80 -26.22 -7.34 20.41
N GLU A 81 -26.84 -7.84 19.33
CA GLU A 81 -26.95 -9.28 19.09
C GLU A 81 -25.57 -9.88 18.74
N THR A 82 -25.07 -10.76 19.59
CA THR A 82 -23.79 -11.43 19.40
C THR A 82 -23.97 -12.94 19.29
N GLU A 83 -23.20 -13.58 18.42
CA GLU A 83 -23.18 -15.04 18.37
C GLU A 83 -22.47 -15.61 19.61
N ARG A 84 -22.81 -16.86 19.92
CA ARG A 84 -22.15 -17.62 20.99
C ARG A 84 -21.32 -18.76 20.37
N ASP A 85 -20.13 -18.96 20.94
CA ASP A 85 -19.27 -20.07 20.55
C ASP A 85 -19.78 -21.42 21.09
N GLY A 86 -19.10 -22.51 20.72
CA GLY A 86 -19.46 -23.86 21.18
C GLY A 86 -19.41 -24.07 22.70
N ARG A 87 -18.90 -23.09 23.48
CA ARG A 87 -18.86 -23.07 24.94
C ARG A 87 -19.90 -22.12 25.53
N ASN A 88 -20.84 -21.66 24.73
CA ASN A 88 -21.86 -20.69 25.07
C ASN A 88 -21.31 -19.31 25.49
N ALA A 89 -20.04 -18.99 25.16
CA ALA A 89 -19.44 -17.69 25.41
C ALA A 89 -19.70 -16.76 24.21
N ARG A 90 -19.85 -15.45 24.47
CA ARG A 90 -20.01 -14.45 23.41
C ARG A 90 -18.80 -14.40 22.51
N SER A 91 -19.03 -14.37 21.21
CA SER A 91 -18.04 -14.12 20.19
C SER A 91 -18.43 -12.90 19.35
N TYR A 92 -17.45 -12.12 18.95
CA TYR A 92 -17.64 -10.82 18.30
C TYR A 92 -17.06 -10.85 16.89
N SER A 93 -17.79 -10.38 15.90
CA SER A 93 -17.27 -10.02 14.58
C SER A 93 -16.52 -8.69 14.67
N LEU A 94 -15.78 -8.32 13.64
CA LEU A 94 -15.15 -7.00 13.56
C LEU A 94 -16.21 -5.88 13.51
N SER A 95 -17.36 -6.15 12.86
CA SER A 95 -18.51 -5.23 12.85
C SER A 95 -19.05 -4.99 14.24
N ASP A 96 -19.27 -6.06 15.03
CA ASP A 96 -19.70 -5.96 16.42
C ASP A 96 -18.72 -5.09 17.23
N MET A 97 -17.41 -5.32 17.02
CA MET A 97 -16.37 -4.55 17.70
C MET A 97 -16.38 -3.07 17.32
N ASN A 98 -16.61 -2.74 16.04
CA ASN A 98 -16.71 -1.36 15.58
C ASN A 98 -17.95 -0.65 16.13
N THR A 99 -19.08 -1.35 16.22
CA THR A 99 -20.29 -0.84 16.88
C THR A 99 -20.02 -0.53 18.36
N LEU A 100 -19.35 -1.43 19.07
CA LEU A 100 -18.95 -1.22 20.47
C LEU A 100 -17.97 -0.05 20.63
N ARG A 101 -17.00 0.13 19.70
CA ARG A 101 -16.08 1.27 19.70
C ARG A 101 -16.84 2.59 19.57
N THR A 102 -17.80 2.65 18.65
CA THR A 102 -18.65 3.83 18.45
C THR A 102 -19.39 4.19 19.72
N ALA A 103 -20.10 3.25 20.33
CA ALA A 103 -20.85 3.48 21.57
C ALA A 103 -19.92 3.90 22.74
N LEU A 104 -18.74 3.30 22.84
CA LEU A 104 -17.75 3.64 23.86
C LEU A 104 -17.17 5.05 23.65
N ALA A 105 -16.89 5.43 22.39
CA ALA A 105 -16.38 6.75 22.05
C ALA A 105 -17.44 7.85 22.28
N GLU A 106 -18.68 7.60 21.93
CA GLU A 106 -19.81 8.48 22.23
C GLU A 106 -19.95 8.72 23.74
N LYS A 107 -19.95 7.65 24.52
CA LYS A 107 -20.07 7.71 25.98
C LYS A 107 -18.89 8.42 26.64
N ALA A 108 -17.68 8.29 26.09
CA ALA A 108 -16.49 8.96 26.61
C ALA A 108 -16.32 10.40 26.11
N GLY A 109 -17.01 10.77 25.03
CA GLY A 109 -16.76 11.98 24.25
C GLY A 109 -15.65 11.75 23.23
N TYR A 110 -15.96 11.89 21.95
CA TYR A 110 -15.06 11.56 20.82
C TYR A 110 -13.68 12.23 20.91
N ASP A 111 -13.62 13.47 21.38
CA ASP A 111 -12.38 14.27 21.43
C ASP A 111 -11.60 14.13 22.73
N THR A 112 -12.09 13.32 23.67
CA THR A 112 -11.34 13.01 24.89
C THR A 112 -10.26 11.98 24.59
N ALA A 113 -9.17 11.97 25.38
CA ALA A 113 -8.13 10.97 25.27
C ALA A 113 -8.70 9.52 25.31
N LYS A 114 -9.77 9.32 26.09
CA LYS A 114 -10.44 8.02 26.21
C LYS A 114 -11.26 7.69 24.97
N GLY A 115 -12.02 8.65 24.42
CA GLY A 115 -12.78 8.49 23.19
C GLY A 115 -11.88 8.22 21.99
N ILE A 116 -10.75 8.94 21.91
CA ILE A 116 -9.68 8.69 20.92
C ILE A 116 -9.12 7.27 21.07
N GLY A 117 -8.91 6.79 22.29
CA GLY A 117 -8.43 5.42 22.54
C GLY A 117 -9.37 4.34 22.01
N TYR A 118 -10.70 4.58 22.07
CA TYR A 118 -11.72 3.65 21.56
C TYR A 118 -11.88 3.74 20.04
N MET A 119 -11.89 4.96 19.48
CA MET A 119 -12.06 5.24 18.06
C MET A 119 -10.88 6.12 17.57
N PRO A 120 -9.73 5.53 17.23
CA PRO A 120 -8.52 6.29 16.94
C PRO A 120 -8.50 6.94 15.54
N ARG A 121 -9.61 6.92 14.83
CA ARG A 121 -9.75 7.54 13.49
C ARG A 121 -9.30 9.00 13.49
N ARG A 122 -8.92 9.49 12.31
CA ARG A 122 -8.65 10.91 12.10
C ARG A 122 -9.86 11.77 12.49
N ARG A 123 -9.61 12.99 12.91
CA ARG A 123 -10.62 14.01 13.26
C ARG A 123 -10.70 15.05 12.16
N ASP A 124 -11.71 15.92 12.24
CA ASP A 124 -11.83 17.05 11.33
C ASP A 124 -10.55 17.89 11.37
N GLY A 125 -9.97 18.13 10.18
CA GLY A 125 -8.69 18.81 10.04
C GLY A 125 -7.45 17.89 10.02
N ASP A 126 -7.55 16.62 10.47
CA ASP A 126 -6.46 15.66 10.32
C ASP A 126 -6.39 15.21 8.84
N PRO A 127 -5.23 15.29 8.17
CA PRO A 127 -5.10 14.77 6.82
C PRO A 127 -5.10 13.23 6.82
N MET A 128 -5.61 12.63 5.73
CA MET A 128 -5.34 11.22 5.43
C MET A 128 -3.84 10.99 5.38
N ARG A 129 -3.35 9.90 5.98
CA ARG A 129 -1.92 9.59 6.00
C ARG A 129 -1.59 8.42 5.08
N VAL A 130 -0.52 8.59 4.33
CA VAL A 130 -0.01 7.59 3.40
C VAL A 130 1.30 7.02 3.94
N ILE A 131 1.36 5.70 4.08
CA ILE A 131 2.57 4.98 4.48
C ILE A 131 2.98 4.01 3.38
N ALA A 132 4.25 4.06 2.96
CA ALA A 132 4.79 3.15 1.97
C ALA A 132 5.83 2.20 2.60
N LEU A 133 5.65 0.90 2.36
CA LEU A 133 6.61 -0.15 2.70
C LEU A 133 7.52 -0.35 1.49
N SER A 134 8.80 -0.05 1.62
CA SER A 134 9.73 -0.09 0.49
C SER A 134 11.05 -0.78 0.83
N ASN A 135 11.60 -1.43 -0.15
CA ASN A 135 12.98 -1.88 -0.27
C ASN A 135 13.15 -2.46 -1.68
N PHE A 136 14.26 -2.21 -2.36
CA PHE A 136 14.49 -2.78 -3.68
C PHE A 136 14.90 -4.25 -3.67
N LYS A 137 15.22 -4.83 -2.51
CA LYS A 137 15.54 -6.26 -2.40
C LYS A 137 14.28 -7.10 -2.21
N GLY A 138 14.16 -8.15 -3.01
CA GLY A 138 13.10 -9.15 -2.85
C GLY A 138 13.25 -9.90 -1.53
N GLY A 139 12.13 -10.35 -0.96
CA GLY A 139 12.15 -11.15 0.26
C GLY A 139 12.42 -10.38 1.56
N SER A 140 12.41 -9.05 1.56
CA SER A 140 12.54 -8.21 2.77
C SER A 140 11.26 -8.11 3.62
N ALA A 141 10.24 -8.91 3.32
CA ALA A 141 8.94 -8.97 3.99
C ALA A 141 8.06 -7.71 3.84
N LYS A 142 8.18 -6.92 2.76
CA LYS A 142 7.33 -5.75 2.48
C LYS A 142 5.84 -6.10 2.49
N SER A 143 5.41 -6.98 1.58
CA SER A 143 4.00 -7.37 1.42
C SER A 143 3.43 -8.02 2.68
N THR A 144 4.24 -8.85 3.38
CA THR A 144 3.87 -9.39 4.69
C THR A 144 3.62 -8.28 5.71
N THR A 145 4.52 -7.29 5.78
CA THR A 145 4.38 -6.16 6.70
C THR A 145 3.18 -5.29 6.32
N ALA A 146 3.03 -4.93 5.04
CA ALA A 146 1.93 -4.11 4.54
C ALA A 146 0.56 -4.74 4.86
N THR A 147 0.39 -6.02 4.54
CA THR A 147 -0.85 -6.75 4.81
C THR A 147 -1.17 -6.81 6.30
N HIS A 148 -0.19 -7.19 7.14
CA HIS A 148 -0.42 -7.27 8.59
C HIS A 148 -0.65 -5.89 9.22
N LEU A 149 0.01 -4.84 8.73
CA LEU A 149 -0.22 -3.46 9.19
C LEU A 149 -1.63 -2.99 8.83
N ALA A 150 -2.05 -3.18 7.57
CA ALA A 150 -3.39 -2.79 7.12
C ALA A 150 -4.49 -3.50 7.93
N GLN A 151 -4.34 -4.80 8.16
CA GLN A 151 -5.26 -5.57 8.99
C GLN A 151 -5.23 -5.16 10.46
N HIS A 152 -4.04 -4.88 11.01
CA HIS A 152 -3.92 -4.34 12.38
C HIS A 152 -4.69 -3.04 12.52
N LEU A 153 -4.49 -2.09 11.62
CA LEU A 153 -5.16 -0.80 11.64
C LEU A 153 -6.69 -0.95 11.51
N ALA A 154 -7.17 -1.84 10.64
CA ALA A 154 -8.61 -2.15 10.54
C ALA A 154 -9.15 -2.77 11.84
N LEU A 155 -8.41 -3.70 12.48
CA LEU A 155 -8.75 -4.26 13.79
C LEU A 155 -8.75 -3.21 14.91
N ARG A 156 -8.01 -2.12 14.76
CA ARG A 156 -8.03 -0.97 15.65
C ARG A 156 -9.22 -0.02 15.40
N GLY A 157 -9.92 -0.18 14.27
CA GLY A 157 -11.12 0.60 13.91
C GLY A 157 -10.86 1.75 12.93
N TYR A 158 -9.67 1.85 12.33
CA TYR A 158 -9.40 2.81 11.25
C TYR A 158 -10.10 2.41 9.95
N ARG A 159 -10.34 3.40 9.08
CA ARG A 159 -10.69 3.19 7.67
C ARG A 159 -9.40 3.14 6.87
N VAL A 160 -9.09 1.99 6.31
CA VAL A 160 -7.79 1.70 5.69
C VAL A 160 -7.96 1.34 4.22
N LEU A 161 -7.10 1.90 3.38
CA LEU A 161 -6.93 1.47 2.00
C LEU A 161 -5.55 0.80 1.86
N LEU A 162 -5.54 -0.44 1.42
CA LEU A 162 -4.31 -1.13 1.02
C LEU A 162 -4.15 -1.03 -0.49
N LEU A 163 -3.06 -0.42 -0.95
CA LEU A 163 -2.67 -0.37 -2.35
C LEU A 163 -1.57 -1.40 -2.60
N ASP A 164 -1.87 -2.42 -3.40
CA ASP A 164 -0.87 -3.36 -3.88
C ASP A 164 -0.26 -2.79 -5.18
N LEU A 165 0.97 -2.31 -5.08
CA LEU A 165 1.73 -1.67 -6.14
C LEU A 165 2.87 -2.56 -6.65
N ASP A 166 2.79 -3.87 -6.37
CA ASP A 166 3.70 -4.88 -6.92
C ASP A 166 3.03 -5.61 -8.09
N PRO A 167 3.65 -5.70 -9.28
CA PRO A 167 3.15 -6.53 -10.38
C PRO A 167 2.91 -8.00 -9.99
N GLN A 168 3.60 -8.50 -8.96
CA GLN A 168 3.39 -9.85 -8.45
C GLN A 168 2.09 -10.02 -7.66
N GLY A 169 1.47 -8.93 -7.19
CA GLY A 169 0.20 -8.94 -6.50
C GLY A 169 0.20 -9.79 -5.21
N SER A 170 1.31 -9.82 -4.49
CA SER A 170 1.47 -10.68 -3.31
C SER A 170 0.51 -10.32 -2.17
N ALA A 171 0.30 -9.02 -1.93
CA ALA A 171 -0.68 -8.58 -0.95
C ALA A 171 -2.11 -8.91 -1.40
N SER A 172 -2.42 -8.74 -2.69
CA SER A 172 -3.72 -9.10 -3.29
C SER A 172 -4.05 -10.58 -3.12
N ALA A 173 -3.07 -11.45 -3.40
CA ALA A 173 -3.22 -12.89 -3.25
C ALA A 173 -3.56 -13.29 -1.81
N MET A 174 -3.00 -12.60 -0.81
CA MET A 174 -3.34 -12.84 0.61
C MET A 174 -4.79 -12.52 0.94
N PHE A 175 -5.45 -11.65 0.18
CA PHE A 175 -6.89 -11.38 0.32
C PHE A 175 -7.77 -12.28 -0.56
N GLY A 176 -7.17 -13.20 -1.30
CA GLY A 176 -7.89 -14.10 -2.20
C GLY A 176 -8.24 -13.46 -3.55
N VAL A 177 -7.53 -12.40 -3.91
CA VAL A 177 -7.62 -11.74 -5.22
C VAL A 177 -6.41 -12.19 -6.06
N PRO A 178 -6.56 -13.15 -6.96
CA PRO A 178 -5.44 -13.68 -7.74
C PRO A 178 -5.03 -12.66 -8.82
N PRO A 179 -3.77 -12.15 -8.80
CA PRO A 179 -3.31 -11.10 -9.72
C PRO A 179 -3.37 -11.51 -11.20
N GLU A 180 -3.26 -12.80 -11.49
CA GLU A 180 -3.33 -13.33 -12.84
C GLU A 180 -4.75 -13.39 -13.43
N LYS A 181 -5.79 -13.25 -12.61
CA LYS A 181 -7.20 -13.23 -13.01
C LYS A 181 -7.84 -11.85 -12.88
N THR A 182 -7.10 -10.88 -12.38
CA THR A 182 -7.60 -9.53 -12.16
C THR A 182 -7.48 -8.75 -13.45
N ASP A 183 -8.59 -8.16 -13.90
CA ASP A 183 -8.64 -7.29 -15.07
C ASP A 183 -7.73 -6.06 -14.85
N ASP A 184 -7.04 -5.62 -15.90
CA ASP A 184 -6.16 -4.45 -15.84
C ASP A 184 -6.89 -3.19 -15.33
N ASP A 185 -8.17 -3.05 -15.69
CA ASP A 185 -9.07 -1.99 -15.23
C ASP A 185 -9.50 -2.11 -13.75
N ALA A 186 -9.18 -3.23 -13.11
CA ALA A 186 -9.48 -3.50 -11.70
C ALA A 186 -8.21 -3.57 -10.83
N THR A 187 -7.07 -3.11 -11.35
CA THR A 187 -5.80 -3.06 -10.63
C THR A 187 -5.32 -1.63 -10.38
N SER A 188 -4.26 -1.49 -9.59
CA SER A 188 -3.59 -0.21 -9.37
C SER A 188 -3.10 0.47 -10.66
N TYR A 189 -2.95 -0.25 -11.75
CA TYR A 189 -2.64 0.31 -13.06
C TYR A 189 -3.73 1.26 -13.57
N ALA A 190 -4.99 0.97 -13.29
CA ALA A 190 -6.14 1.70 -13.81
C ALA A 190 -6.14 3.20 -13.45
N PHE A 191 -5.66 3.58 -12.25
CA PHE A 191 -5.57 4.99 -11.86
C PHE A 191 -4.18 5.61 -12.12
N LEU A 192 -3.15 4.80 -12.40
CA LEU A 192 -1.80 5.30 -12.73
C LEU A 192 -1.64 5.63 -14.22
N ARG A 193 -2.32 4.92 -15.10
CA ARG A 193 -2.20 5.09 -16.55
C ARG A 193 -2.53 6.51 -17.00
N SER A 194 -1.93 6.93 -18.13
CA SER A 194 -2.11 8.28 -18.68
C SER A 194 -3.43 8.44 -19.42
N GLU A 195 -3.87 7.39 -20.11
CA GLU A 195 -5.07 7.38 -20.92
C GLU A 195 -6.24 6.83 -20.11
N ASP A 196 -7.33 7.60 -20.02
CA ASP A 196 -8.56 7.22 -19.32
C ASP A 196 -8.32 6.64 -17.90
N PRO A 197 -7.66 7.40 -17.00
CA PRO A 197 -7.43 6.94 -15.63
C PRO A 197 -8.76 6.82 -14.87
N ARG A 198 -8.93 5.72 -14.13
CA ARG A 198 -10.08 5.52 -13.24
C ARG A 198 -9.84 6.13 -11.87
N SER A 199 -10.91 6.47 -11.17
CA SER A 199 -10.83 6.82 -9.76
C SER A 199 -10.45 5.61 -8.91
N ILE A 200 -9.69 5.83 -7.84
CA ILE A 200 -9.39 4.79 -6.84
C ILE A 200 -10.68 4.21 -6.26
N SER A 201 -11.71 5.04 -6.06
CA SER A 201 -13.01 4.59 -5.53
C SER A 201 -13.73 3.58 -6.43
N GLU A 202 -13.48 3.60 -7.75
CA GLU A 202 -14.07 2.65 -8.69
C GLU A 202 -13.33 1.32 -8.71
N VAL A 203 -12.06 1.32 -8.31
CA VAL A 203 -11.17 0.14 -8.36
C VAL A 203 -11.04 -0.55 -7.00
N ALA A 204 -11.26 0.18 -5.91
CA ALA A 204 -11.15 -0.32 -4.55
C ALA A 204 -12.19 -1.41 -4.24
N LEU A 205 -11.71 -2.58 -3.84
CA LEU A 205 -12.51 -3.74 -3.47
C LEU A 205 -12.73 -3.76 -1.96
N LYS A 206 -13.98 -3.95 -1.53
CA LYS A 206 -14.29 -4.26 -0.14
C LYS A 206 -13.72 -5.63 0.22
N THR A 207 -12.96 -5.69 1.32
CA THR A 207 -12.43 -6.96 1.83
C THR A 207 -13.36 -7.56 2.89
N TYR A 208 -13.02 -8.77 3.35
CA TYR A 208 -13.70 -9.41 4.50
C TYR A 208 -13.26 -8.85 5.87
N PHE A 209 -12.31 -7.92 5.89
CA PHE A 209 -12.02 -7.07 7.05
C PHE A 209 -12.83 -5.79 6.94
N GLU A 210 -13.81 -5.59 7.80
CA GLU A 210 -14.55 -4.34 7.83
C GLU A 210 -13.61 -3.15 8.11
N GLY A 211 -13.75 -2.10 7.32
CA GLY A 211 -12.90 -0.92 7.39
C GLY A 211 -11.57 -1.05 6.62
N LEU A 212 -11.34 -2.16 5.91
CA LEU A 212 -10.19 -2.35 5.04
C LEU A 212 -10.64 -2.63 3.61
N ASP A 213 -10.28 -1.74 2.70
CA ASP A 213 -10.43 -1.91 1.27
C ASP A 213 -9.07 -2.20 0.62
N LEU A 214 -9.09 -2.88 -0.52
CA LEU A 214 -7.91 -3.26 -1.29
C LEU A 214 -8.02 -2.76 -2.72
N VAL A 215 -6.99 -2.09 -3.23
CA VAL A 215 -6.78 -1.99 -4.68
C VAL A 215 -5.75 -3.04 -5.09
N PRO A 216 -6.12 -3.98 -5.96
CA PRO A 216 -5.25 -5.08 -6.33
C PRO A 216 -4.03 -4.62 -7.14
N GLY A 217 -2.90 -5.31 -6.93
CA GLY A 217 -1.77 -5.33 -7.84
C GLY A 217 -2.02 -6.33 -8.97
N GLY A 218 -1.19 -6.24 -10.01
CA GLY A 218 -1.26 -7.15 -11.14
C GLY A 218 -0.19 -6.87 -12.17
N ARG A 219 -0.04 -7.80 -13.11
CA ARG A 219 1.02 -7.71 -14.15
C ARG A 219 0.94 -6.45 -15.02
N SER A 220 -0.23 -5.84 -15.16
CA SER A 220 -0.44 -4.57 -15.86
C SER A 220 0.38 -3.41 -15.30
N LEU A 221 0.72 -3.43 -14.00
CA LEU A 221 1.66 -2.47 -13.42
C LEU A 221 3.05 -2.50 -14.11
N SER A 222 3.44 -3.64 -14.69
CA SER A 222 4.67 -3.71 -15.50
C SER A 222 4.59 -2.86 -16.76
N TYR A 223 3.40 -2.64 -17.32
CA TYR A 223 3.23 -1.74 -18.48
C TYR A 223 3.51 -0.29 -18.11
N TRP A 224 3.16 0.12 -16.91
CA TRP A 224 3.47 1.45 -16.40
C TRP A 224 4.97 1.75 -16.34
N GLU A 225 5.80 0.75 -16.04
CA GLU A 225 7.27 0.90 -16.04
C GLU A 225 7.83 1.27 -17.43
N PHE A 226 7.11 0.95 -18.52
CA PHE A 226 7.46 1.33 -19.88
C PHE A 226 6.74 2.61 -20.34
N ASP A 227 5.47 2.77 -19.97
CA ASP A 227 4.65 3.90 -20.40
C ASP A 227 5.03 5.20 -19.71
N ALA A 228 5.27 5.20 -18.43
CA ALA A 228 5.60 6.41 -17.67
C ALA A 228 6.82 7.16 -18.22
N PRO A 229 7.98 6.50 -18.51
CA PRO A 229 9.12 7.19 -19.10
C PRO A 229 8.84 7.67 -20.52
N ARG A 230 8.13 6.87 -21.33
CA ARG A 230 7.78 7.24 -22.71
C ARG A 230 6.94 8.52 -22.73
N VAL A 231 5.82 8.51 -22.00
CA VAL A 231 4.91 9.65 -21.89
C VAL A 231 5.62 10.90 -21.34
N SER A 232 6.47 10.72 -20.31
CA SER A 232 7.23 11.82 -19.72
C SER A 232 8.22 12.45 -20.70
N VAL A 233 8.91 11.65 -21.52
CA VAL A 233 9.86 12.14 -22.54
C VAL A 233 9.11 12.84 -23.67
N GLU A 234 8.03 12.26 -24.18
CA GLU A 234 7.18 12.87 -25.23
C GLU A 234 6.62 14.21 -24.76
N ALA A 235 6.08 14.27 -23.55
CA ALA A 235 5.55 15.50 -22.94
C ALA A 235 6.66 16.56 -22.78
N LYS A 236 7.87 16.17 -22.34
CA LYS A 236 9.01 17.08 -22.24
C LYS A 236 9.40 17.67 -23.59
N TYR A 237 9.46 16.86 -24.62
CA TYR A 237 9.79 17.30 -25.97
C TYR A 237 8.73 18.29 -26.50
N HIS A 238 7.45 17.93 -26.41
CA HIS A 238 6.34 18.78 -26.82
C HIS A 238 6.32 20.10 -26.05
N GLN A 239 6.52 20.06 -24.73
CA GLN A 239 6.62 21.27 -23.91
C GLN A 239 7.76 22.19 -24.37
N GLY A 240 8.91 21.63 -24.76
CA GLY A 240 10.03 22.40 -25.31
C GLY A 240 9.65 23.13 -26.60
N GLN A 241 8.92 22.50 -27.49
CA GLN A 241 8.41 23.13 -28.73
C GLN A 241 7.44 24.28 -28.43
N LEU A 242 6.49 24.06 -27.51
CA LEU A 242 5.52 25.10 -27.12
C LEU A 242 6.21 26.30 -26.46
N LEU A 243 7.18 26.07 -25.58
CA LEU A 243 7.95 27.14 -24.93
C LEU A 243 8.77 27.95 -25.95
N SER A 244 9.39 27.29 -26.94
CA SER A 244 10.08 27.96 -28.04
C SER A 244 9.11 28.86 -28.82
N ARG A 245 7.91 28.35 -29.11
CA ARG A 245 6.87 29.14 -29.80
C ARG A 245 6.39 30.34 -28.98
N VAL A 246 6.22 30.17 -27.66
CA VAL A 246 5.90 31.28 -26.75
C VAL A 246 7.00 32.34 -26.74
N ALA A 247 8.27 31.95 -26.77
CA ALA A 247 9.40 32.86 -26.83
C ALA A 247 9.38 33.69 -28.12
N GLU A 248 9.17 33.04 -29.30
CA GLU A 248 9.05 33.74 -30.59
C GLU A 248 7.90 34.76 -30.58
N LEU A 249 6.74 34.39 -30.06
CA LEU A 249 5.58 35.27 -29.98
C LEU A 249 5.81 36.46 -29.04
N ASN A 250 6.50 36.27 -27.94
CA ASN A 250 6.89 37.35 -27.03
C ASN A 250 7.89 38.31 -27.70
N GLU A 251 8.85 37.80 -28.45
CA GLU A 251 9.78 38.63 -29.20
C GLU A 251 9.05 39.49 -30.25
N ARG A 252 8.08 38.89 -30.96
CA ARG A 252 7.20 39.63 -31.91
C ARG A 252 6.38 40.72 -31.23
N LEU A 253 5.85 40.46 -30.02
CA LEU A 253 5.16 41.48 -29.20
C LEU A 253 6.07 42.64 -28.81
N SER A 254 7.30 42.35 -28.44
CA SER A 254 8.29 43.34 -27.96
C SER A 254 8.90 44.14 -29.11
N SER A 255 8.90 43.65 -30.33
CA SER A 255 9.44 44.35 -31.52
C SER A 255 8.67 45.61 -31.93
N GLY A 256 7.48 45.79 -31.37
CA GLY A 256 6.62 46.95 -31.70
C GLY A 256 6.04 46.92 -33.15
N SER A 257 6.23 45.88 -33.88
CA SER A 257 5.78 45.71 -35.30
C SER A 257 4.29 45.40 -35.47
N LEU A 258 3.58 45.12 -34.36
CA LEU A 258 2.19 44.68 -34.38
C LEU A 258 1.22 45.84 -34.08
N ASN A 259 0.09 45.89 -34.79
CA ASN A 259 -1.00 46.77 -34.43
C ASN A 259 -1.75 46.23 -33.18
N ILE A 260 -2.71 47.04 -32.65
CA ILE A 260 -3.42 46.73 -31.40
C ILE A 260 -4.19 45.38 -31.50
N GLU A 261 -4.84 45.12 -32.64
CA GLU A 261 -5.64 43.92 -32.85
C GLU A 261 -4.76 42.68 -33.00
N GLN A 262 -3.67 42.78 -33.73
CA GLN A 262 -2.65 41.73 -33.83
C GLN A 262 -1.99 41.43 -32.51
N SER A 263 -1.71 42.46 -31.71
CA SER A 263 -1.14 42.30 -30.36
C SER A 263 -2.11 41.54 -29.42
N LYS A 264 -3.41 41.81 -29.51
CA LYS A 264 -4.42 41.08 -28.76
C LYS A 264 -4.47 39.60 -29.17
N THR A 265 -4.47 39.29 -30.44
CA THR A 265 -4.50 37.92 -30.97
C THR A 265 -3.27 37.14 -30.50
N VAL A 266 -2.09 37.72 -30.63
CA VAL A 266 -0.85 37.09 -30.18
C VAL A 266 -0.85 36.84 -28.66
N LYS A 267 -1.35 37.74 -27.83
CA LYS A 267 -1.49 37.53 -26.38
C LYS A 267 -2.43 36.37 -26.04
N VAL A 268 -3.54 36.21 -26.78
CA VAL A 268 -4.45 35.09 -26.62
C VAL A 268 -3.78 33.77 -27.01
N GLU A 269 -3.01 33.74 -28.12
CA GLU A 269 -2.24 32.57 -28.53
C GLU A 269 -1.21 32.19 -27.48
N ILE A 270 -0.46 33.14 -26.93
CA ILE A 270 0.50 32.89 -25.83
C ILE A 270 -0.19 32.27 -24.60
N ALA A 271 -1.33 32.84 -24.19
CA ALA A 271 -2.07 32.34 -23.05
C ALA A 271 -2.54 30.88 -23.25
N LYS A 272 -2.98 30.54 -24.47
CA LYS A 272 -3.37 29.17 -24.83
C LYS A 272 -2.19 28.24 -24.81
N LEU A 273 -1.06 28.57 -25.42
CA LEU A 273 0.15 27.77 -25.41
C LEU A 273 0.70 27.57 -24.00
N GLN A 274 0.65 28.61 -23.17
CA GLN A 274 1.04 28.49 -21.75
C GLN A 274 0.11 27.57 -20.97
N GLN A 275 -1.18 27.50 -21.32
CA GLN A 275 -2.08 26.51 -20.72
C GLN A 275 -1.71 25.09 -21.17
N GLU A 276 -1.49 24.87 -22.47
CA GLU A 276 -1.03 23.59 -22.99
C GLU A 276 0.29 23.13 -22.34
N VAL A 277 1.24 24.07 -22.12
CA VAL A 277 2.47 23.78 -21.37
C VAL A 277 2.18 23.32 -19.93
N ARG A 278 1.19 23.93 -19.27
CA ARG A 278 0.77 23.48 -17.92
C ARG A 278 0.12 22.11 -17.94
N ASP A 279 -0.72 21.82 -18.94
CA ASP A 279 -1.43 20.56 -19.06
C ASP A 279 -0.46 19.38 -19.28
N LEU A 280 0.58 19.55 -20.10
CA LEU A 280 1.65 18.56 -20.30
C LEU A 280 2.46 18.23 -19.06
N TRP A 281 2.30 19.02 -18.04
CA TRP A 281 2.96 18.80 -16.77
C TRP A 281 2.48 17.52 -16.07
N PHE A 282 1.21 17.24 -16.14
CA PHE A 282 0.63 16.01 -15.57
C PHE A 282 1.28 14.75 -16.16
N ASP A 283 1.62 14.80 -17.45
CA ASP A 283 2.29 13.71 -18.14
C ASP A 283 3.78 13.60 -17.79
N ARG A 284 4.44 14.73 -17.48
CA ARG A 284 5.83 14.75 -17.04
C ARG A 284 6.01 14.27 -15.61
N ALA A 285 5.07 14.60 -14.74
CA ALA A 285 5.16 14.36 -13.31
C ALA A 285 4.55 13.00 -12.93
N TYR A 286 4.97 11.92 -13.62
CA TYR A 286 4.52 10.55 -13.34
C TYR A 286 4.61 10.18 -11.85
N PHE A 287 5.63 10.67 -11.15
CA PHE A 287 5.85 10.44 -9.73
C PHE A 287 4.74 11.04 -8.83
N ALA A 288 4.02 12.05 -9.29
CA ALA A 288 2.95 12.68 -8.54
C ALA A 288 1.56 12.05 -8.80
N ARG A 289 1.44 11.14 -9.78
CA ARG A 289 0.14 10.57 -10.17
C ARG A 289 -0.60 9.89 -9.05
N LEU A 290 0.08 9.10 -8.22
CA LEU A 290 -0.56 8.49 -7.07
C LEU A 290 -1.05 9.55 -6.07
N SER A 291 -0.28 10.61 -5.82
CA SER A 291 -0.71 11.70 -4.93
C SER A 291 -1.98 12.38 -5.43
N TRP A 292 -2.11 12.55 -6.74
CA TRP A 292 -3.33 13.12 -7.34
C TRP A 292 -4.51 12.16 -7.26
N ALA A 293 -4.31 10.89 -7.61
CA ALA A 293 -5.37 9.89 -7.51
C ALA A 293 -5.91 9.73 -6.08
N LEU A 294 -5.06 9.87 -5.08
CA LEU A 294 -5.45 9.80 -3.67
C LEU A 294 -6.33 10.98 -3.21
N GLN A 295 -6.38 12.10 -3.97
CA GLN A 295 -7.27 13.21 -3.62
C GLN A 295 -8.75 12.82 -3.77
N ASP A 296 -9.08 11.89 -4.68
CA ASP A 296 -10.46 11.44 -4.90
C ASP A 296 -11.04 10.70 -3.69
N VAL A 297 -10.17 10.08 -2.88
CA VAL A 297 -10.57 9.25 -1.74
C VAL A 297 -10.09 9.79 -0.39
N LYS A 298 -9.59 11.02 -0.36
CA LYS A 298 -8.99 11.63 0.84
C LYS A 298 -9.95 11.70 2.03
N ASP A 299 -11.26 11.72 1.78
CA ASP A 299 -12.28 11.81 2.84
C ASP A 299 -12.82 10.44 3.25
N ASP A 300 -12.56 9.39 2.48
CA ASP A 300 -13.06 8.04 2.71
C ASP A 300 -12.20 7.24 3.67
N TYR A 301 -10.88 7.47 3.66
CA TYR A 301 -9.91 6.69 4.45
C TYR A 301 -9.16 7.56 5.45
N ASP A 302 -8.75 6.93 6.54
CA ASP A 302 -7.88 7.54 7.55
C ASP A 302 -6.41 7.33 7.19
N ILE A 303 -6.09 6.12 6.70
CA ILE A 303 -4.72 5.67 6.40
C ILE A 303 -4.71 4.88 5.09
N VAL A 304 -3.72 5.17 4.26
CA VAL A 304 -3.38 4.39 3.06
C VAL A 304 -2.06 3.66 3.30
N VAL A 305 -2.06 2.36 3.06
CA VAL A 305 -0.86 1.51 3.14
C VAL A 305 -0.47 1.09 1.73
N CYS A 306 0.73 1.45 1.28
CA CYS A 306 1.27 1.07 -0.02
C CYS A 306 2.25 -0.10 0.13
N ASP A 307 1.95 -1.24 -0.48
CA ASP A 307 2.90 -2.33 -0.69
C ASP A 307 3.62 -2.13 -2.03
N THR A 308 4.95 -1.99 -2.02
CA THR A 308 5.70 -1.66 -3.24
C THR A 308 6.49 -2.85 -3.78
N ALA A 309 6.75 -2.81 -5.08
CA ALA A 309 7.62 -3.77 -5.76
C ALA A 309 9.06 -3.74 -5.21
N PRO A 310 9.84 -4.81 -5.36
CA PRO A 310 11.24 -4.87 -4.92
C PRO A 310 12.18 -4.18 -5.95
N ASN A 311 11.89 -2.94 -6.28
CA ASN A 311 12.69 -2.11 -7.19
C ASN A 311 12.49 -0.63 -6.88
N LEU A 312 13.23 0.26 -7.54
CA LEU A 312 13.02 1.71 -7.57
C LEU A 312 12.47 2.14 -8.94
N GLY A 313 11.49 1.37 -9.44
CA GLY A 313 10.78 1.68 -10.68
C GLY A 313 9.83 2.87 -10.54
N TYR A 314 9.15 3.18 -11.62
CA TYR A 314 8.24 4.33 -11.70
C TYR A 314 7.05 4.20 -10.77
N VAL A 315 6.48 2.99 -10.60
CA VAL A 315 5.39 2.72 -9.66
C VAL A 315 5.85 2.94 -8.21
N THR A 316 6.99 2.36 -7.84
CA THR A 316 7.56 2.51 -6.50
C THR A 316 7.87 3.97 -6.18
N ASN A 317 8.42 4.72 -7.15
CA ASN A 317 8.70 6.15 -7.00
C ASN A 317 7.42 6.96 -6.78
N ALA A 318 6.33 6.64 -7.47
CA ALA A 318 5.04 7.30 -7.24
C ALA A 318 4.51 7.04 -5.83
N ALA A 319 4.64 5.79 -5.32
CA ALA A 319 4.26 5.46 -3.95
C ALA A 319 5.10 6.21 -2.91
N MET A 320 6.42 6.24 -3.12
CA MET A 320 7.34 6.92 -2.22
C MET A 320 7.17 8.44 -2.25
N PHE A 321 6.78 9.01 -3.40
CA PHE A 321 6.45 10.42 -3.52
C PHE A 321 5.15 10.77 -2.79
N ALA A 322 4.13 9.92 -2.88
CA ALA A 322 2.85 10.12 -2.22
C ALA A 322 2.89 9.90 -0.70
N ALA A 323 3.86 9.12 -0.20
CA ALA A 323 3.92 8.74 1.21
C ALA A 323 4.30 9.90 2.13
N ASP A 324 3.60 10.03 3.26
CA ASP A 324 3.99 10.85 4.43
C ASP A 324 5.05 10.13 5.26
N HIS A 325 4.93 8.81 5.36
CA HIS A 325 5.83 7.95 6.14
C HIS A 325 6.37 6.84 5.25
N LEU A 326 7.69 6.78 5.12
CA LEU A 326 8.38 5.71 4.42
C LEU A 326 8.98 4.73 5.43
N VAL A 327 8.61 3.47 5.34
CA VAL A 327 9.18 2.38 6.15
C VAL A 327 9.98 1.45 5.26
N VAL A 328 11.30 1.47 5.43
CA VAL A 328 12.23 0.61 4.72
C VAL A 328 12.44 -0.68 5.52
N THR A 329 12.02 -1.82 4.95
CA THR A 329 12.18 -3.13 5.58
C THR A 329 13.59 -3.67 5.35
N ILE A 330 14.29 -4.10 6.39
CA ILE A 330 15.68 -4.56 6.32
C ILE A 330 15.80 -5.96 6.91
N HIS A 331 16.27 -6.90 6.11
CA HIS A 331 16.77 -8.17 6.66
C HIS A 331 18.19 -7.94 7.19
N PRO A 332 18.53 -8.27 8.46
CA PRO A 332 19.79 -7.86 9.08
C PRO A 332 20.96 -8.76 8.64
N GLN A 333 21.21 -8.82 7.34
CA GLN A 333 22.37 -9.48 6.72
C GLN A 333 23.27 -8.45 6.09
N TRP A 334 24.59 -8.69 6.09
CA TRP A 334 25.59 -7.76 5.59
C TRP A 334 25.32 -7.30 4.15
N LEU A 335 25.08 -8.26 3.24
CA LEU A 335 24.76 -7.95 1.84
C LEU A 335 23.47 -7.14 1.66
N ASP A 336 22.53 -7.25 2.60
CA ASP A 336 21.31 -6.46 2.59
C ASP A 336 21.59 -5.01 3.00
N CYS A 337 22.51 -4.79 3.93
CA CYS A 337 22.96 -3.46 4.34
C CYS A 337 23.74 -2.75 3.23
N GLU A 338 24.64 -3.46 2.52
CA GLU A 338 25.36 -2.89 1.37
C GLU A 338 24.38 -2.44 0.27
N SER A 339 23.44 -3.32 -0.05
CA SER A 339 22.39 -3.02 -1.01
C SER A 339 21.54 -1.82 -0.56
N MET A 340 21.24 -1.70 0.73
CA MET A 340 20.46 -0.58 1.28
C MET A 340 21.21 0.76 1.14
N ALA A 341 22.53 0.78 1.28
CA ALA A 341 23.30 2.01 1.07
C ALA A 341 23.14 2.54 -0.38
N GLN A 342 23.15 1.64 -1.37
CA GLN A 342 22.88 1.99 -2.77
C GLN A 342 21.43 2.46 -2.97
N TYR A 343 20.49 1.79 -2.31
CA TYR A 343 19.07 2.18 -2.34
C TYR A 343 18.89 3.61 -1.82
N LEU A 344 19.43 3.92 -0.64
CA LEU A 344 19.31 5.25 -0.05
C LEU A 344 19.97 6.32 -0.93
N TYR A 345 21.13 6.04 -1.53
CA TYR A 345 21.77 6.96 -2.46
C TYR A 345 20.89 7.23 -3.68
N THR A 346 20.38 6.18 -4.31
CA THR A 346 19.53 6.31 -5.51
C THR A 346 18.24 7.06 -5.18
N TYR A 347 17.60 6.70 -4.06
CA TYR A 347 16.38 7.36 -3.59
C TYR A 347 16.60 8.84 -3.30
N LEU A 348 17.69 9.18 -2.61
CA LEU A 348 18.06 10.58 -2.32
C LEU A 348 18.17 11.40 -3.61
N ARG A 349 18.86 10.86 -4.63
CA ARG A 349 19.01 11.53 -5.92
C ARG A 349 17.69 11.75 -6.63
N GLN A 350 16.82 10.76 -6.63
CA GLN A 350 15.48 10.86 -7.22
C GLN A 350 14.61 11.89 -6.47
N GLN A 351 14.64 11.89 -5.14
CA GLN A 351 13.88 12.88 -4.36
C GLN A 351 14.35 14.31 -4.61
N GLN A 352 15.66 14.54 -4.72
CA GLN A 352 16.20 15.84 -5.08
C GLN A 352 15.69 16.32 -6.45
N GLU A 353 15.61 15.44 -7.44
CA GLU A 353 15.07 15.77 -8.77
C GLU A 353 13.56 16.09 -8.69
N PHE A 354 12.79 15.35 -7.89
CA PHE A 354 11.36 15.59 -7.71
C PHE A 354 11.09 16.92 -6.99
N GLU A 355 11.84 17.23 -5.94
CA GLU A 355 11.72 18.49 -5.23
C GLU A 355 12.05 19.69 -6.13
N LEU A 356 13.12 19.59 -6.93
CA LEU A 356 13.47 20.60 -7.94
C LEU A 356 12.37 20.76 -8.99
N ALA A 357 11.82 19.65 -9.47
CA ALA A 357 10.73 19.67 -10.41
C ALA A 357 9.49 20.36 -9.80
N MET A 358 9.07 19.99 -8.62
CA MET A 358 7.91 20.58 -7.93
C MET A 358 8.13 22.06 -7.58
N THR A 359 9.32 22.45 -7.13
CA THR A 359 9.68 23.86 -6.90
C THR A 359 9.57 24.69 -8.16
N SER A 360 10.01 24.15 -9.30
CA SER A 360 9.92 24.85 -10.60
C SER A 360 8.49 25.11 -11.05
N ILE A 361 7.54 24.31 -10.56
CA ILE A 361 6.11 24.39 -10.89
C ILE A 361 5.38 25.34 -9.97
N SER A 362 5.54 25.12 -8.68
CA SER A 362 4.81 25.85 -7.66
C SER A 362 5.31 27.30 -7.53
N GLY A 363 6.52 27.59 -8.01
CA GLY A 363 7.20 28.88 -7.81
C GLY A 363 7.56 29.15 -6.35
N ALA A 364 7.39 28.16 -5.47
CA ALA A 364 7.73 28.22 -4.06
C ALA A 364 8.58 26.99 -3.69
N ASN A 365 9.36 27.07 -2.63
CA ASN A 365 10.08 25.91 -2.11
C ASN A 365 9.06 24.81 -1.77
N TYR A 366 9.22 23.67 -2.41
CA TYR A 366 8.41 22.49 -2.14
C TYR A 366 8.99 21.83 -0.88
N ASP A 367 8.37 22.10 0.25
CA ASP A 367 8.72 21.47 1.52
C ASP A 367 7.87 20.21 1.71
N VAL A 368 8.54 19.08 1.84
CA VAL A 368 7.90 17.79 2.04
C VAL A 368 8.15 17.33 3.47
N SER A 369 7.15 17.47 4.31
CA SER A 369 7.19 16.91 5.65
C SER A 369 7.01 15.40 5.60
N LYS A 370 8.08 14.66 5.24
CA LYS A 370 8.11 13.20 5.22
C LYS A 370 8.97 12.65 6.34
N SER A 371 8.64 11.46 6.81
CA SER A 371 9.50 10.74 7.75
C SER A 371 9.99 9.42 7.16
N LEU A 372 11.26 9.11 7.41
CA LEU A 372 11.90 7.87 7.00
C LEU A 372 12.18 7.02 8.23
N HIS A 373 11.72 5.78 8.20
CA HIS A 373 11.89 4.80 9.28
C HIS A 373 12.46 3.50 8.72
N TYR A 374 13.15 2.75 9.57
CA TYR A 374 13.77 1.47 9.21
C TYR A 374 13.20 0.37 10.09
N LEU A 375 12.61 -0.65 9.48
CA LEU A 375 12.08 -1.82 10.15
C LEU A 375 12.98 -3.03 9.91
N ILE A 376 13.55 -3.58 10.96
CA ILE A 376 14.29 -4.84 10.90
C ILE A 376 13.29 -5.99 10.80
N THR A 377 13.43 -6.82 9.78
CA THR A 377 12.53 -7.93 9.47
C THR A 377 13.27 -9.26 9.42
N ARG A 378 12.53 -10.37 9.56
CA ARG A 378 13.05 -11.75 9.41
C ARG A 378 14.24 -12.08 10.31
N HIS A 379 14.38 -11.38 11.43
CA HIS A 379 15.48 -11.62 12.36
C HIS A 379 15.39 -13.01 12.99
N ASP A 380 16.48 -13.77 12.85
CA ASP A 380 16.67 -15.01 13.61
C ASP A 380 17.32 -14.68 14.96
N THR A 381 16.54 -14.81 16.03
CA THR A 381 16.99 -14.47 17.39
C THR A 381 18.18 -15.30 17.88
N ASN A 382 18.53 -16.39 17.18
CA ASN A 382 19.68 -17.22 17.51
C ASN A 382 20.93 -16.87 16.68
N SER A 383 20.82 -15.91 15.75
CA SER A 383 21.90 -15.51 14.85
C SER A 383 22.75 -14.40 15.47
N SER A 384 23.93 -14.73 15.96
CA SER A 384 24.90 -13.74 16.46
C SER A 384 25.35 -12.75 15.37
N PRO A 385 25.60 -13.15 14.10
CA PRO A 385 25.91 -12.20 13.04
C PRO A 385 24.81 -11.17 12.80
N GLU A 386 23.54 -11.60 12.80
CA GLU A 386 22.42 -10.66 12.63
C GLU A 386 22.32 -9.67 13.80
N ALA A 387 22.58 -10.11 15.03
CA ALA A 387 22.59 -9.24 16.21
C ALA A 387 23.66 -8.13 16.09
N LEU A 388 24.84 -8.44 15.55
CA LEU A 388 25.90 -7.44 15.29
C LEU A 388 25.45 -6.43 14.23
N VAL A 389 24.85 -6.89 13.13
CA VAL A 389 24.31 -6.03 12.08
C VAL A 389 23.21 -5.11 12.63
N ILE A 390 22.31 -5.62 13.45
CA ILE A 390 21.26 -4.82 14.11
C ILE A 390 21.88 -3.74 14.99
N GLY A 391 22.92 -4.06 15.77
CA GLY A 391 23.65 -3.09 16.57
C GLY A 391 24.27 -1.98 15.71
N MET A 392 24.88 -2.35 14.59
CA MET A 392 25.44 -1.41 13.62
C MET A 392 24.35 -0.50 13.03
N LEU A 393 23.23 -1.05 12.57
CA LEU A 393 22.13 -0.27 11.99
C LEU A 393 21.57 0.75 13.00
N ARG A 394 21.35 0.33 14.25
CA ARG A 394 20.84 1.21 15.32
C ARG A 394 21.82 2.32 15.73
N ASN A 395 23.12 2.09 15.57
CA ASN A 395 24.13 3.11 15.89
C ASN A 395 24.35 4.14 14.79
N HIS A 396 24.00 3.82 13.54
CA HIS A 396 24.32 4.67 12.38
C HIS A 396 23.11 5.23 11.65
N LEU A 397 21.93 4.60 11.77
CA LEU A 397 20.69 5.09 11.16
C LEU A 397 19.82 5.79 12.20
N SER A 398 19.24 6.91 11.79
CA SER A 398 18.17 7.56 12.55
C SER A 398 16.87 6.77 12.36
N ASN A 399 15.97 6.80 13.34
CA ASN A 399 14.61 6.26 13.24
C ASN A 399 14.53 4.75 12.91
N VAL A 400 15.46 3.94 13.38
CA VAL A 400 15.30 2.49 13.37
C VAL A 400 14.23 2.12 14.40
N LEU A 401 13.18 1.42 13.96
CA LEU A 401 12.12 0.98 14.85
C LEU A 401 12.68 0.15 16.00
N HIS A 402 12.12 0.36 17.18
CA HIS A 402 12.54 -0.37 18.37
C HIS A 402 12.15 -1.84 18.27
N ASN A 403 10.96 -2.12 17.79
CA ASN A 403 10.44 -3.46 17.61
C ASN A 403 10.93 -4.10 16.32
N ILE A 404 11.14 -5.41 16.34
CA ILE A 404 11.71 -6.19 15.24
C ILE A 404 10.74 -7.29 14.83
N MET A 405 10.55 -7.46 13.53
CA MET A 405 9.79 -8.60 13.00
C MET A 405 10.68 -9.84 12.96
N VAL A 406 10.34 -10.83 13.78
CA VAL A 406 11.12 -12.06 13.89
C VAL A 406 10.81 -13.04 12.75
N LYS A 407 11.81 -13.82 12.37
CA LYS A 407 11.63 -14.97 11.46
C LYS A 407 10.77 -16.01 12.15
N SER A 408 9.74 -16.52 11.45
CA SER A 408 8.84 -17.54 12.01
C SER A 408 8.30 -18.46 10.95
N SER A 409 8.27 -19.75 11.25
CA SER A 409 7.58 -20.76 10.44
C SER A 409 6.06 -20.52 10.41
N ALA A 410 5.48 -19.93 11.46
CA ALA A 410 4.05 -19.64 11.50
C ALA A 410 3.63 -18.61 10.42
N ILE A 411 4.47 -17.61 10.11
CA ILE A 411 4.20 -16.66 9.01
C ILE A 411 4.26 -17.40 7.67
N ALA A 412 5.27 -18.24 7.46
CA ALA A 412 5.42 -19.01 6.22
C ALA A 412 4.27 -20.00 6.03
N GLU A 413 3.89 -20.70 7.08
CA GLU A 413 2.77 -21.66 7.05
C GLU A 413 1.43 -20.95 6.82
N ALA A 414 1.15 -19.83 7.49
CA ALA A 414 -0.04 -19.04 7.24
C ALA A 414 -0.08 -18.57 5.78
N GLY A 415 1.05 -18.11 5.22
CA GLY A 415 1.19 -17.71 3.84
C GLY A 415 0.86 -18.83 2.83
N THR A 416 1.19 -20.08 3.15
CA THR A 416 0.82 -21.25 2.31
C THR A 416 -0.70 -21.39 2.14
N TYR A 417 -1.46 -20.95 3.15
CA TYR A 417 -2.92 -20.91 3.12
C TYR A 417 -3.46 -19.53 2.73
N GLN A 418 -2.61 -18.64 2.21
CA GLN A 418 -2.96 -17.23 1.89
C GLN A 418 -3.63 -16.53 3.08
N GLN A 419 -3.19 -16.79 4.29
CA GLN A 419 -3.71 -16.19 5.52
C GLN A 419 -2.64 -15.36 6.22
N SER A 420 -3.07 -14.29 6.86
CA SER A 420 -2.25 -13.60 7.83
C SER A 420 -2.32 -14.30 9.20
N LEU A 421 -1.45 -13.88 10.12
CA LEU A 421 -1.54 -14.34 11.51
C LEU A 421 -2.83 -13.91 12.22
N TYR A 422 -3.45 -12.82 11.79
CA TYR A 422 -4.73 -12.35 12.36
C TYR A 422 -5.92 -13.23 11.95
N GLU A 423 -5.82 -13.88 10.79
CA GLU A 423 -6.84 -14.79 10.26
C GLU A 423 -6.63 -16.23 10.68
N ALA A 424 -5.36 -16.61 10.87
CA ALA A 424 -4.97 -17.99 11.06
C ALA A 424 -5.60 -18.60 12.32
N ASP A 425 -6.03 -19.87 12.21
CA ASP A 425 -6.49 -20.64 13.34
C ASP A 425 -5.29 -20.98 14.25
N ARG A 426 -5.33 -20.53 15.51
CA ARG A 426 -4.31 -20.78 16.52
C ARG A 426 -4.04 -22.28 16.72
N GLY A 427 -5.06 -23.13 16.50
CA GLY A 427 -4.93 -24.59 16.70
C GLY A 427 -3.97 -25.26 15.74
N ARG A 428 -3.59 -24.61 14.63
CA ARG A 428 -2.64 -25.12 13.64
C ARG A 428 -1.18 -24.98 14.08
N PHE A 429 -0.89 -24.12 15.03
CA PHE A 429 0.47 -23.76 15.44
C PHE A 429 0.77 -24.24 16.86
N THR A 430 2.05 -24.44 17.16
CA THR A 430 2.42 -24.57 18.58
C THR A 430 2.17 -23.25 19.28
N ARG A 431 1.52 -23.31 20.44
CA ARG A 431 1.11 -22.12 21.20
C ARG A 431 2.26 -21.13 21.39
N LYS A 432 3.42 -21.62 21.80
CA LYS A 432 4.62 -20.80 22.05
C LYS A 432 5.11 -20.06 20.79
N THR A 433 5.13 -20.73 19.65
CA THR A 433 5.56 -20.12 18.38
C THR A 433 4.58 -19.04 17.92
N PHE A 434 3.28 -19.35 17.99
CA PHE A 434 2.23 -18.41 17.57
C PHE A 434 2.21 -17.16 18.47
N GLU A 435 2.19 -17.33 19.79
CA GLU A 435 2.17 -16.22 20.75
C GLU A 435 3.39 -15.29 20.55
N ARG A 436 4.60 -15.86 20.44
CA ARG A 436 5.83 -15.08 20.24
C ARG A 436 5.79 -14.23 18.96
N VAL A 437 5.36 -14.80 17.85
CA VAL A 437 5.35 -14.07 16.57
C VAL A 437 4.21 -13.05 16.52
N MET A 438 3.05 -13.35 17.08
CA MET A 438 1.95 -12.42 17.21
C MET A 438 2.30 -11.21 18.07
N GLU A 439 2.99 -11.44 19.18
CA GLU A 439 3.46 -10.38 20.07
C GLU A 439 4.46 -9.45 19.36
N ALA A 440 5.45 -10.01 18.64
CA ALA A 440 6.40 -9.24 17.86
C ALA A 440 5.69 -8.45 16.72
N MET A 441 4.76 -9.08 16.01
CA MET A 441 4.00 -8.44 14.94
C MET A 441 3.12 -7.31 15.46
N LYS A 442 2.40 -7.52 16.56
CA LYS A 442 1.60 -6.48 17.21
C LYS A 442 2.46 -5.30 17.66
N ALA A 443 3.61 -5.56 18.28
CA ALA A 443 4.51 -4.52 18.75
C ALA A 443 5.05 -3.64 17.60
N VAL A 444 5.44 -4.26 16.49
CA VAL A 444 5.86 -3.54 15.27
C VAL A 444 4.71 -2.69 14.72
N ASN A 445 3.52 -3.28 14.57
CA ASN A 445 2.37 -2.56 14.00
C ASN A 445 1.90 -1.41 14.90
N GLN A 446 1.95 -1.58 16.23
CA GLN A 446 1.64 -0.52 17.19
C GLN A 446 2.66 0.63 17.14
N GLU A 447 3.95 0.33 16.95
CA GLU A 447 4.98 1.36 16.79
C GLU A 447 4.75 2.16 15.51
N ILE A 448 4.39 1.51 14.40
CA ILE A 448 4.04 2.18 13.15
C ILE A 448 2.72 2.99 13.31
N GLU A 449 1.70 2.44 13.96
CA GLU A 449 0.46 3.15 14.31
C GLU A 449 0.78 4.43 15.10
N HIS A 450 1.70 4.36 16.06
CA HIS A 450 2.11 5.51 16.85
C HIS A 450 2.82 6.59 16.00
N ILE A 451 3.65 6.22 15.03
CA ILE A 451 4.26 7.16 14.08
C ILE A 451 3.17 7.91 13.32
N ILE A 452 2.17 7.20 12.79
CA ILE A 452 1.06 7.78 12.05
C ILE A 452 0.25 8.74 12.95
N THR A 453 -0.15 8.28 14.13
CA THR A 453 -0.98 9.08 15.04
C THR A 453 -0.25 10.30 15.61
N SER A 454 1.07 10.20 15.80
CA SER A 454 1.90 11.32 16.21
C SER A 454 1.92 12.44 15.17
N SER A 455 1.79 12.11 13.88
CA SER A 455 1.68 13.09 12.79
C SER A 455 0.34 13.86 12.79
N TRP A 456 -0.66 13.39 13.54
CA TRP A 456 -1.90 14.10 13.87
C TRP A 456 -1.81 14.86 15.20
N GLY A 457 -0.61 15.00 15.79
CA GLY A 457 -0.42 15.67 17.07
C GLY A 457 -0.91 14.86 18.29
N ARG A 458 -1.15 13.56 18.14
CA ARG A 458 -1.60 12.68 19.23
C ARG A 458 -0.40 12.02 19.90
N LYS A 459 -0.37 12.02 21.24
CA LYS A 459 0.68 11.41 22.06
C LYS A 459 0.26 10.04 22.58
#